data_d22c5506e2d9010d8585650c24b72c1f
#
_entry.id   d22c5506e2d9010d8585650c24b72c1f
#
_cell.length_a   1.000
_cell.length_b   1.000
_cell.length_c   1.000
_cell.angle_alpha   90.00
_cell.angle_beta   90.00
_cell.angle_gamma   90.00
#
_symmetry.space_group_name_H-M   'P 1'
#
loop_
_entity.id
_entity.type
_entity.pdbx_description
1 polymer ?
#
loop_
_entity_poly.entity_id
_entity_poly.type
_entity_poly.pdbx_seq_one_letter_code
_entity_poly.pdbx_strand_id
1 'polypeptide(L)'
;MMKSGTLNNLDNMFKRMLDFIVRRYNRYITIPAAHKKYDGINILNSIDSIKYIIEHKCSVSRYGDGEFIMLLGGGYDDYQGADQKLAKRLKEVLVSTDAPNHIVGLPMPLKHTIGLRPSSRDFWDYFTLRKGVSLLPYLSTSRLYIDTQLSRFYIMYIDKSHCGNQLNLLKAIWDNQDVVIIEGTKSRTGIGNDLYDNVKSLSRILGPATDAFSMYDEMLEAIVKHVSKDKLILLSYGPTATILAYDLAKLGYWAVDIGHLDIEYEWFLQKATDSVAVKGKFTNENKQGHFVEDCIDQTYLSQIICDITKDIAK
;
A
#
# COMPACT_ATOMS: atom_id res chain seq x y z
N MET A 1 -9.54 -23.32 52.92
CA MET A 1 -9.25 -22.30 51.90
C MET A 1 -8.43 -22.85 50.71
N MET A 2 -8.83 -23.95 50.06
CA MET A 2 -8.08 -24.62 49.01
C MET A 2 -8.90 -24.94 47.74
N LYS A 3 -10.04 -24.28 47.50
CA LYS A 3 -10.93 -24.59 46.34
C LYS A 3 -10.94 -23.56 45.24
N SER A 4 -10.37 -22.34 45.42
CA SER A 4 -10.42 -21.30 44.36
C SER A 4 -9.36 -21.47 43.28
N GLY A 5 -8.19 -22.01 43.61
CA GLY A 5 -7.09 -22.19 42.63
C GLY A 5 -7.34 -23.32 41.62
N THR A 6 -8.06 -24.38 42.01
CA THR A 6 -8.36 -25.53 41.14
C THR A 6 -9.44 -25.20 40.11
N LEU A 7 -10.46 -24.43 40.49
CA LEU A 7 -11.50 -23.93 39.58
C LEU A 7 -10.92 -22.97 38.51
N ASN A 8 -10.05 -22.05 38.92
CA ASN A 8 -9.37 -21.15 37.99
C ASN A 8 -8.45 -21.87 36.97
N ASN A 9 -7.80 -22.96 37.41
CA ASN A 9 -6.97 -23.79 36.52
C ASN A 9 -7.81 -24.60 35.54
N LEU A 10 -8.95 -25.13 35.94
CA LEU A 10 -9.87 -25.82 35.04
C LEU A 10 -10.49 -24.89 34.01
N ASP A 11 -10.90 -23.67 34.39
CA ASP A 11 -11.41 -22.66 33.49
C ASP A 11 -10.36 -22.21 32.48
N ASN A 12 -9.12 -22.01 32.89
CA ASN A 12 -8.01 -21.66 31.99
C ASN A 12 -7.67 -22.81 31.03
N MET A 13 -7.73 -24.06 31.49
CA MET A 13 -7.50 -25.23 30.64
C MET A 13 -8.64 -25.38 29.60
N PHE A 14 -9.88 -25.18 30.01
CA PHE A 14 -11.04 -25.24 29.11
C PHE A 14 -10.99 -24.12 28.08
N LYS A 15 -10.67 -22.88 28.46
CA LYS A 15 -10.45 -21.76 27.51
C LYS A 15 -9.36 -22.08 26.51
N ARG A 16 -8.21 -22.59 26.92
CA ARG A 16 -7.11 -22.99 26.02
C ARG A 16 -7.53 -24.09 25.06
N MET A 17 -8.28 -25.06 25.49
CA MET A 17 -8.81 -26.14 24.65
C MET A 17 -9.81 -25.60 23.65
N LEU A 18 -10.72 -24.73 24.07
CA LEU A 18 -11.67 -24.07 23.17
C LEU A 18 -10.97 -23.21 22.13
N ASP A 19 -10.00 -22.39 22.55
CA ASP A 19 -9.17 -21.59 21.64
C ASP A 19 -8.42 -22.44 20.62
N PHE A 20 -7.90 -23.59 21.05
CA PHE A 20 -7.23 -24.53 20.15
C PHE A 20 -8.20 -25.10 19.10
N ILE A 21 -9.40 -25.52 19.53
CA ILE A 21 -10.45 -26.05 18.64
C ILE A 21 -10.88 -24.95 17.63
N VAL A 22 -11.15 -23.73 18.12
CA VAL A 22 -11.57 -22.61 17.28
C VAL A 22 -10.48 -22.25 16.25
N ARG A 23 -9.21 -22.21 16.69
CA ARG A 23 -8.07 -21.96 15.76
C ARG A 23 -7.97 -23.05 14.67
N ARG A 24 -8.12 -24.33 15.04
CA ARG A 24 -8.12 -25.42 14.06
C ARG A 24 -9.31 -25.33 13.11
N TYR A 25 -10.51 -25.08 13.62
CA TYR A 25 -11.70 -24.90 12.80
C TYR A 25 -11.52 -23.71 11.83
N ASN A 26 -11.04 -22.57 12.32
CA ASN A 26 -10.75 -21.41 11.45
C ASN A 26 -9.73 -21.78 10.38
N ARG A 27 -8.62 -22.40 10.76
CA ARG A 27 -7.53 -22.72 9.82
C ARG A 27 -7.94 -23.67 8.69
N TYR A 28 -8.78 -24.67 9.00
CA TYR A 28 -9.09 -25.72 8.03
C TYR A 28 -10.46 -25.55 7.36
N ILE A 29 -11.36 -24.77 7.90
CA ILE A 29 -12.72 -24.61 7.40
C ILE A 29 -13.04 -23.16 7.03
N THR A 30 -12.99 -22.24 7.99
CA THR A 30 -13.52 -20.89 7.75
C THR A 30 -12.60 -20.01 6.91
N ILE A 31 -11.28 -20.08 7.12
CA ILE A 31 -10.30 -19.32 6.32
C ILE A 31 -10.30 -19.79 4.86
N PRO A 32 -10.18 -21.10 4.53
CA PRO A 32 -10.29 -21.55 3.14
C PRO A 32 -11.63 -21.16 2.49
N ALA A 33 -12.73 -21.25 3.23
CA ALA A 33 -14.04 -20.82 2.72
C ALA A 33 -14.12 -19.31 2.47
N ALA A 34 -13.43 -18.48 3.26
CA ALA A 34 -13.35 -17.04 3.04
C ALA A 34 -12.55 -16.70 1.77
N HIS A 35 -11.37 -17.31 1.59
CA HIS A 35 -10.56 -17.15 0.36
C HIS A 35 -11.32 -17.61 -0.88
N LYS A 36 -12.01 -18.75 -0.81
CA LYS A 36 -12.78 -19.29 -1.93
C LYS A 36 -13.85 -18.33 -2.47
N LYS A 37 -14.37 -17.41 -1.66
CA LYS A 37 -15.31 -16.38 -2.10
C LYS A 37 -14.69 -15.41 -3.10
N TYR A 38 -13.36 -15.33 -3.16
CA TYR A 38 -12.62 -14.49 -4.11
C TYR A 38 -12.24 -15.22 -5.42
N ASP A 39 -12.56 -16.51 -5.59
CA ASP A 39 -12.19 -17.29 -6.79
C ASP A 39 -12.67 -16.62 -8.08
N GLY A 40 -13.88 -16.03 -8.06
CA GLY A 40 -14.45 -15.32 -9.20
C GLY A 40 -13.88 -13.93 -9.46
N ILE A 41 -13.09 -13.37 -8.55
CA ILE A 41 -12.48 -12.04 -8.74
C ILE A 41 -11.21 -12.19 -9.58
N ASN A 42 -11.15 -11.47 -10.71
CA ASN A 42 -10.03 -11.56 -11.65
C ASN A 42 -8.90 -10.59 -11.25
N ILE A 43 -7.88 -11.11 -10.55
CA ILE A 43 -6.68 -10.38 -10.13
C ILE A 43 -5.48 -10.96 -10.89
N LEU A 44 -4.76 -10.13 -11.65
CA LEU A 44 -3.48 -10.50 -12.25
C LEU A 44 -2.44 -10.78 -11.15
N ASN A 45 -1.51 -11.69 -11.39
CA ASN A 45 -0.34 -11.82 -10.52
C ASN A 45 0.57 -10.59 -10.62
N SER A 46 1.54 -10.44 -9.69
CA SER A 46 2.38 -9.24 -9.60
C SER A 46 3.16 -8.97 -10.91
N ILE A 47 3.70 -9.99 -11.57
CA ILE A 47 4.46 -9.83 -12.82
C ILE A 47 3.57 -9.35 -13.96
N ASP A 48 2.42 -9.99 -14.14
CA ASP A 48 1.48 -9.60 -15.20
C ASP A 48 0.84 -8.24 -14.90
N SER A 49 0.67 -7.89 -13.63
CA SER A 49 0.24 -6.55 -13.20
C SER A 49 1.22 -5.47 -13.63
N ILE A 50 2.52 -5.68 -13.41
CA ILE A 50 3.56 -4.72 -13.82
C ILE A 50 3.60 -4.60 -15.34
N LYS A 51 3.58 -5.72 -16.08
CA LYS A 51 3.53 -5.71 -17.54
C LYS A 51 2.31 -4.95 -18.08
N TYR A 52 1.14 -5.16 -17.44
CA TYR A 52 -0.08 -4.44 -17.80
C TYR A 52 0.09 -2.93 -17.64
N ILE A 53 0.69 -2.46 -16.52
CA ILE A 53 0.96 -1.04 -16.30
C ILE A 53 1.89 -0.47 -17.36
N ILE A 54 2.96 -1.19 -17.72
CA ILE A 54 3.93 -0.76 -18.74
C ILE A 54 3.27 -0.66 -20.11
N GLU A 55 2.53 -1.68 -20.52
CA GLU A 55 1.89 -1.79 -21.83
C GLU A 55 0.82 -0.71 -22.04
N HIS A 56 -0.03 -0.50 -21.02
CA HIS A 56 -1.17 0.41 -21.14
C HIS A 56 -0.89 1.82 -20.62
N LYS A 57 0.26 2.06 -19.97
CA LYS A 57 0.57 3.34 -19.27
C LYS A 57 -0.62 3.82 -18.42
N CYS A 58 -1.28 2.90 -17.73
CA CYS A 58 -2.49 3.19 -16.97
C CYS A 58 -2.17 3.74 -15.58
N SER A 59 -3.04 4.61 -15.09
CA SER A 59 -3.04 5.04 -13.69
C SER A 59 -3.50 3.92 -12.78
N VAL A 60 -2.95 3.88 -11.57
CA VAL A 60 -3.14 2.77 -10.63
C VAL A 60 -3.55 3.27 -9.26
N SER A 61 -4.73 2.88 -8.80
CA SER A 61 -5.16 3.02 -7.41
C SER A 61 -4.98 1.69 -6.67
N ARG A 62 -4.26 1.69 -5.55
CA ARG A 62 -3.96 0.46 -4.81
C ARG A 62 -4.76 0.38 -3.53
N TYR A 63 -5.32 -0.81 -3.27
CA TYR A 63 -5.96 -1.13 -1.99
C TYR A 63 -5.11 -2.13 -1.22
N GLY A 64 -4.71 -1.76 -0.01
CA GLY A 64 -4.16 -2.65 1.00
C GLY A 64 -5.15 -2.85 2.15
N ASP A 65 -4.67 -3.42 3.22
CA ASP A 65 -5.44 -3.59 4.47
C ASP A 65 -5.87 -2.24 5.06
N GLY A 66 -4.99 -1.22 5.01
CA GLY A 66 -5.26 0.13 5.50
C GLY A 66 -6.43 0.79 4.78
N GLU A 67 -6.39 0.84 3.43
CA GLU A 67 -7.46 1.41 2.61
C GLU A 67 -8.79 0.69 2.84
N PHE A 68 -8.78 -0.63 3.00
CA PHE A 68 -10.00 -1.38 3.30
C PHE A 68 -10.54 -1.12 4.71
N ILE A 69 -9.67 -0.98 5.72
CA ILE A 69 -10.08 -0.62 7.09
C ILE A 69 -10.75 0.74 7.07
N MET A 70 -10.16 1.73 6.39
CA MET A 70 -10.71 3.08 6.26
C MET A 70 -12.01 3.11 5.46
N LEU A 71 -12.10 2.38 4.35
CA LEU A 71 -13.33 2.22 3.56
C LEU A 71 -14.48 1.68 4.42
N LEU A 72 -14.18 0.80 5.38
CA LEU A 72 -15.15 0.26 6.35
C LEU A 72 -15.39 1.18 7.56
N GLY A 73 -14.84 2.40 7.56
CA GLY A 73 -15.06 3.42 8.60
C GLY A 73 -14.08 3.39 9.76
N GLY A 74 -12.99 2.62 9.65
CA GLY A 74 -11.88 2.62 10.63
C GLY A 74 -10.83 3.68 10.34
N GLY A 75 -9.90 3.87 11.28
CA GLY A 75 -8.62 4.56 11.09
C GLY A 75 -7.47 3.56 11.01
N TYR A 76 -6.30 4.04 10.65
CA TYR A 76 -5.08 3.23 10.55
C TYR A 76 -3.99 3.79 11.45
N ASP A 77 -3.99 3.34 12.71
CA ASP A 77 -3.09 3.78 13.78
C ASP A 77 -2.93 5.33 13.83
N ASP A 78 -1.74 5.83 14.14
CA ASP A 78 -1.41 7.25 14.17
C ASP A 78 -1.06 7.81 12.76
N TYR A 79 -1.18 6.99 11.70
CA TYR A 79 -0.79 7.37 10.35
C TYR A 79 -1.88 8.11 9.59
N GLN A 80 -3.12 7.61 9.65
CA GLN A 80 -4.29 8.23 9.03
C GLN A 80 -5.51 8.00 9.93
N GLY A 81 -6.07 9.08 10.48
CA GLY A 81 -7.27 9.04 11.30
C GLY A 81 -8.49 8.53 10.54
N ALA A 82 -9.52 8.09 11.28
CA ALA A 82 -10.81 7.75 10.68
C ALA A 82 -11.46 9.02 10.13
N ASP A 83 -11.78 9.01 8.84
CA ASP A 83 -12.40 10.12 8.12
C ASP A 83 -13.52 9.62 7.20
N GLN A 84 -14.71 10.17 7.34
CA GLN A 84 -15.89 9.76 6.57
C GLN A 84 -15.81 10.17 5.09
N LYS A 85 -15.17 11.32 4.79
CA LYS A 85 -14.93 11.74 3.40
C LYS A 85 -13.97 10.77 2.73
N LEU A 86 -12.83 10.45 3.40
CA LEU A 86 -11.86 9.49 2.92
C LEU A 86 -12.52 8.13 2.67
N ALA A 87 -13.28 7.60 3.63
CA ALA A 87 -14.00 6.33 3.50
C ALA A 87 -14.95 6.33 2.29
N LYS A 88 -15.73 7.40 2.09
CA LYS A 88 -16.61 7.55 0.94
C LYS A 88 -15.86 7.60 -0.37
N ARG A 89 -14.75 8.35 -0.43
CA ARG A 89 -13.91 8.46 -1.64
C ARG A 89 -13.24 7.14 -1.99
N LEU A 90 -12.67 6.43 -1.02
CA LEU A 90 -12.10 5.10 -1.25
C LEU A 90 -13.16 4.13 -1.80
N LYS A 91 -14.38 4.16 -1.27
CA LYS A 91 -15.47 3.33 -1.80
C LYS A 91 -15.83 3.70 -3.24
N GLU A 92 -15.90 4.99 -3.55
CA GLU A 92 -16.16 5.49 -4.91
C GLU A 92 -15.11 4.97 -5.89
N VAL A 93 -13.82 5.15 -5.60
CA VAL A 93 -12.72 4.68 -6.45
C VAL A 93 -12.77 3.17 -6.67
N LEU A 94 -13.10 2.39 -5.62
CA LEU A 94 -13.16 0.94 -5.71
C LEU A 94 -14.22 0.45 -6.70
N VAL A 95 -15.39 1.11 -6.73
CA VAL A 95 -16.53 0.68 -7.56
C VAL A 95 -16.59 1.35 -8.92
N SER A 96 -15.98 2.52 -9.09
CA SER A 96 -16.06 3.31 -10.33
C SER A 96 -15.29 2.71 -11.49
N THR A 97 -15.81 2.94 -12.69
CA THR A 97 -15.20 2.52 -13.97
C THR A 97 -15.12 3.68 -14.97
N ASP A 98 -15.35 4.91 -14.52
CA ASP A 98 -15.48 6.10 -15.37
C ASP A 98 -14.17 6.88 -15.57
N ALA A 99 -13.11 6.53 -14.83
CA ALA A 99 -11.78 7.11 -15.06
C ALA A 99 -11.11 6.43 -16.27
N PRO A 100 -10.75 7.20 -17.31
CA PRO A 100 -10.10 6.64 -18.48
C PRO A 100 -8.70 6.13 -18.11
N ASN A 101 -8.30 5.02 -18.71
CA ASN A 101 -6.98 4.44 -18.53
C ASN A 101 -6.54 4.30 -17.06
N HIS A 102 -7.46 3.81 -16.22
CA HIS A 102 -7.27 3.62 -14.78
C HIS A 102 -7.60 2.17 -14.39
N ILE A 103 -6.78 1.59 -13.53
CA ILE A 103 -7.00 0.25 -12.98
C ILE A 103 -6.89 0.26 -11.46
N VAL A 104 -7.72 -0.56 -10.83
CA VAL A 104 -7.69 -0.79 -9.38
C VAL A 104 -6.85 -2.01 -9.06
N GLY A 105 -5.99 -1.89 -8.06
CA GLY A 105 -5.24 -2.98 -7.48
C GLY A 105 -5.90 -3.53 -6.21
N LEU A 106 -5.92 -4.86 -6.11
CA LEU A 106 -6.36 -5.62 -4.94
C LEU A 106 -5.24 -6.54 -4.46
N PRO A 107 -5.12 -6.82 -3.16
CA PRO A 107 -4.10 -7.75 -2.66
C PRO A 107 -4.41 -9.19 -3.10
N MET A 108 -3.48 -9.84 -3.79
CA MET A 108 -3.58 -11.27 -4.10
C MET A 108 -3.82 -12.13 -2.86
N PRO A 109 -3.28 -11.80 -1.67
CA PRO A 109 -3.57 -12.51 -0.43
C PRO A 109 -5.06 -12.61 -0.04
N LEU A 110 -5.96 -11.82 -0.60
CA LEU A 110 -7.41 -12.05 -0.45
C LEU A 110 -7.88 -13.36 -1.10
N LYS A 111 -7.20 -13.81 -2.16
CA LYS A 111 -7.51 -15.10 -2.85
C LYS A 111 -6.77 -16.27 -2.21
N HIS A 112 -5.49 -16.10 -1.91
CA HIS A 112 -4.66 -17.13 -1.29
C HIS A 112 -3.39 -16.53 -0.69
N THR A 113 -2.86 -17.20 0.32
CA THR A 113 -1.64 -16.80 1.04
C THR A 113 -0.44 -17.71 0.72
N ILE A 114 -0.46 -18.35 -0.46
CA ILE A 114 0.60 -19.25 -0.92
C ILE A 114 1.92 -18.47 -1.06
N GLY A 115 3.02 -19.03 -0.57
CA GLY A 115 4.35 -18.42 -0.65
C GLY A 115 4.64 -17.33 0.39
N LEU A 116 3.64 -16.89 1.16
CA LEU A 116 3.84 -15.91 2.21
C LEU A 116 4.50 -16.55 3.44
N ARG A 117 5.37 -15.79 4.11
CA ARG A 117 5.92 -16.17 5.41
C ARG A 117 4.82 -16.33 6.47
N PRO A 118 5.02 -17.14 7.52
CA PRO A 118 3.95 -17.48 8.46
C PRO A 118 3.21 -16.28 9.05
N SER A 119 3.93 -15.23 9.47
CA SER A 119 3.31 -14.02 10.03
C SER A 119 2.43 -13.28 9.02
N SER A 120 2.90 -13.10 7.80
CA SER A 120 2.15 -12.44 6.72
C SER A 120 0.95 -13.27 6.27
N ARG A 121 1.13 -14.61 6.20
CA ARG A 121 0.03 -15.54 5.94
C ARG A 121 -1.05 -15.45 7.00
N ASP A 122 -0.68 -15.57 8.28
CA ASP A 122 -1.64 -15.54 9.39
C ASP A 122 -2.38 -14.18 9.42
N PHE A 123 -1.68 -13.07 9.16
CA PHE A 123 -2.29 -11.74 9.04
C PHE A 123 -3.36 -11.72 7.94
N TRP A 124 -3.02 -12.09 6.70
CA TRP A 124 -3.95 -12.03 5.58
C TRP A 124 -5.07 -13.06 5.65
N ASP A 125 -4.82 -14.26 6.19
CA ASP A 125 -5.83 -15.28 6.45
C ASP A 125 -6.93 -14.73 7.38
N TYR A 126 -6.51 -14.11 8.51
CA TYR A 126 -7.47 -13.53 9.45
C TYR A 126 -8.07 -12.20 8.94
N PHE A 127 -7.32 -11.41 8.19
CA PHE A 127 -7.86 -10.21 7.55
C PHE A 127 -8.98 -10.58 6.57
N THR A 128 -8.72 -11.55 5.69
CA THR A 128 -9.71 -12.02 4.70
C THR A 128 -10.96 -12.56 5.40
N LEU A 129 -10.80 -13.36 6.45
CA LEU A 129 -11.92 -13.90 7.22
C LEU A 129 -12.76 -12.79 7.90
N ARG A 130 -12.11 -11.80 8.53
CA ARG A 130 -12.78 -10.83 9.42
C ARG A 130 -13.26 -9.58 8.70
N LYS A 131 -12.55 -9.15 7.66
CA LYS A 131 -12.79 -7.89 6.92
C LYS A 131 -13.01 -8.13 5.43
N GLY A 132 -12.18 -8.99 4.81
CA GLY A 132 -12.21 -9.25 3.38
C GLY A 132 -13.59 -9.65 2.86
N VAL A 133 -14.29 -10.55 3.55
CA VAL A 133 -15.64 -10.99 3.13
C VAL A 133 -16.62 -9.82 3.00
N SER A 134 -16.47 -8.77 3.83
CA SER A 134 -17.32 -7.57 3.79
C SER A 134 -17.05 -6.66 2.59
N LEU A 135 -15.94 -6.89 1.87
CA LEU A 135 -15.57 -6.10 0.69
C LEU A 135 -16.20 -6.64 -0.61
N LEU A 136 -16.61 -7.91 -0.63
CA LEU A 136 -17.13 -8.59 -1.83
C LEU A 136 -18.29 -7.84 -2.52
N PRO A 137 -19.24 -7.19 -1.81
CA PRO A 137 -20.29 -6.41 -2.46
C PRO A 137 -19.81 -5.22 -3.29
N TYR A 138 -18.56 -4.78 -3.10
CA TYR A 138 -17.94 -3.67 -3.83
C TYR A 138 -17.06 -4.12 -5.00
N LEU A 139 -16.87 -5.44 -5.17
CA LEU A 139 -16.03 -6.03 -6.20
C LEU A 139 -16.87 -6.64 -7.32
N SER A 140 -16.36 -6.53 -8.55
CA SER A 140 -17.03 -7.10 -9.73
C SER A 140 -16.23 -8.28 -10.28
N THR A 141 -16.91 -9.38 -10.58
CA THR A 141 -16.32 -10.55 -11.24
C THR A 141 -16.02 -10.32 -12.73
N SER A 142 -16.63 -9.29 -13.34
CA SER A 142 -16.40 -8.93 -14.74
C SER A 142 -15.27 -7.92 -14.93
N ARG A 143 -14.71 -7.38 -13.83
CA ARG A 143 -13.63 -6.40 -13.86
C ARG A 143 -12.27 -7.06 -13.66
N LEU A 144 -11.27 -6.57 -14.42
CA LEU A 144 -9.88 -6.91 -14.19
C LEU A 144 -9.31 -6.03 -13.08
N TYR A 145 -8.54 -6.64 -12.19
CA TYR A 145 -7.77 -5.99 -11.14
C TYR A 145 -6.29 -6.39 -11.26
N ILE A 146 -5.40 -5.53 -10.79
CA ILE A 146 -3.98 -5.88 -10.64
C ILE A 146 -3.67 -6.26 -9.19
N ASP A 147 -2.54 -6.92 -8.97
CA ASP A 147 -2.07 -7.25 -7.63
C ASP A 147 -1.35 -6.06 -6.99
N THR A 148 -1.85 -5.57 -5.84
CA THR A 148 -1.18 -4.51 -5.08
C THR A 148 0.13 -4.94 -4.45
N GLN A 149 0.38 -6.25 -4.33
CA GLN A 149 1.64 -6.79 -3.79
C GLN A 149 2.81 -6.59 -4.77
N LEU A 150 2.56 -6.07 -5.98
CA LEU A 150 3.63 -5.73 -6.93
C LEU A 150 4.72 -4.84 -6.31
N SER A 151 4.36 -3.92 -5.40
CA SER A 151 5.31 -3.05 -4.68
C SER A 151 5.69 -3.55 -3.28
N ARG A 152 5.11 -4.68 -2.82
CA ARG A 152 5.43 -5.35 -1.55
C ARG A 152 6.14 -6.68 -1.84
N PHE A 153 7.15 -6.65 -2.69
CA PHE A 153 7.71 -7.81 -3.39
C PHE A 153 8.70 -8.63 -2.55
N TYR A 154 9.11 -8.16 -1.36
CA TYR A 154 10.24 -8.75 -0.65
C TYR A 154 9.88 -9.33 0.71
N ILE A 155 9.49 -8.47 1.69
CA ILE A 155 9.47 -8.85 3.11
C ILE A 155 8.42 -9.92 3.45
N MET A 156 7.34 -9.99 2.69
CA MET A 156 6.23 -10.88 2.94
C MET A 156 6.46 -12.33 2.50
N TYR A 157 7.43 -12.59 1.62
CA TYR A 157 7.61 -13.88 0.95
C TYR A 157 8.69 -14.75 1.61
N ILE A 158 8.50 -16.08 1.54
CA ILE A 158 9.51 -17.09 1.95
C ILE A 158 10.59 -17.16 0.87
N ASP A 159 10.19 -17.45 -0.38
CA ASP A 159 11.10 -17.48 -1.52
C ASP A 159 11.29 -16.07 -2.06
N LYS A 160 12.52 -15.61 -2.09
CA LYS A 160 12.95 -14.29 -2.54
C LYS A 160 13.68 -14.32 -3.88
N SER A 161 13.74 -15.48 -4.53
CA SER A 161 14.46 -15.65 -5.80
C SER A 161 13.89 -14.81 -6.94
N HIS A 162 12.59 -14.51 -6.89
CA HIS A 162 11.88 -13.69 -7.87
C HIS A 162 12.08 -12.19 -7.71
N CYS A 163 12.54 -11.72 -6.54
CA CYS A 163 12.53 -10.29 -6.18
C CYS A 163 13.35 -9.42 -7.14
N GLY A 164 14.54 -9.88 -7.55
CA GLY A 164 15.38 -9.12 -8.49
C GLY A 164 14.72 -8.92 -9.85
N ASN A 165 14.09 -9.96 -10.40
CA ASN A 165 13.37 -9.86 -11.67
C ASN A 165 12.15 -8.96 -11.56
N GLN A 166 11.40 -9.05 -10.47
CA GLN A 166 10.24 -8.20 -10.23
C GLN A 166 10.65 -6.73 -10.09
N LEU A 167 11.75 -6.45 -9.38
CA LEU A 167 12.29 -5.11 -9.25
C LEU A 167 12.71 -4.52 -10.60
N ASN A 168 13.39 -5.30 -11.45
CA ASN A 168 13.78 -4.85 -12.79
C ASN A 168 12.55 -4.49 -13.65
N LEU A 169 11.48 -5.27 -13.56
CA LEU A 169 10.23 -4.96 -14.23
C LEU A 169 9.56 -3.71 -13.66
N LEU A 170 9.58 -3.52 -12.34
CA LEU A 170 9.08 -2.30 -11.71
C LEU A 170 9.84 -1.07 -12.21
N LYS A 171 11.19 -1.12 -12.24
CA LYS A 171 12.01 -0.03 -12.77
C LYS A 171 11.71 0.31 -14.24
N ALA A 172 11.21 -0.65 -15.02
CA ALA A 172 10.81 -0.40 -16.40
C ALA A 172 9.54 0.49 -16.54
N ILE A 173 8.73 0.66 -15.49
CA ILE A 173 7.57 1.58 -15.51
C ILE A 173 8.04 3.02 -15.71
N TRP A 174 9.13 3.42 -15.07
CA TRP A 174 9.66 4.79 -15.10
C TRP A 174 10.96 4.94 -15.89
N ASP A 175 11.37 3.89 -16.61
CA ASP A 175 12.59 3.92 -17.41
C ASP A 175 12.53 5.04 -18.44
N ASN A 176 13.54 5.93 -18.43
CA ASN A 176 13.65 7.10 -19.29
C ASN A 176 12.41 8.01 -19.33
N GLN A 177 11.60 8.04 -18.24
CA GLN A 177 10.47 8.95 -18.08
C GLN A 177 10.87 10.23 -17.31
N ASP A 178 10.19 11.34 -17.60
CA ASP A 178 10.19 12.51 -16.72
C ASP A 178 9.24 12.23 -15.55
N VAL A 179 9.76 12.10 -14.32
CA VAL A 179 9.01 11.62 -13.15
C VAL A 179 8.77 12.73 -12.13
N VAL A 180 7.57 12.77 -11.57
CA VAL A 180 7.25 13.56 -10.38
C VAL A 180 6.79 12.63 -9.26
N ILE A 181 7.49 12.64 -8.13
CA ILE A 181 7.09 11.89 -6.93
C ILE A 181 6.25 12.78 -6.04
N ILE A 182 5.07 12.29 -5.64
CA ILE A 182 4.21 12.91 -4.63
C ILE A 182 4.36 12.09 -3.35
N GLU A 183 4.86 12.72 -2.29
CA GLU A 183 5.20 12.02 -1.06
C GLU A 183 5.04 12.87 0.20
N GLY A 184 4.97 12.22 1.36
CA GLY A 184 5.08 12.90 2.65
C GLY A 184 6.50 13.43 2.90
N THR A 185 6.64 14.56 3.61
CA THR A 185 7.93 15.21 3.90
C THR A 185 9.00 14.32 4.52
N LYS A 186 8.60 13.18 5.11
CA LYS A 186 9.50 12.21 5.76
C LYS A 186 9.68 10.91 4.98
N SER A 187 9.01 10.73 3.84
CA SER A 187 9.10 9.50 3.02
C SER A 187 10.45 9.37 2.34
N ARG A 188 10.90 10.42 1.66
CA ARG A 188 12.22 10.51 0.99
C ARG A 188 12.50 9.34 0.07
N THR A 189 11.49 9.03 -0.73
CA THR A 189 11.47 7.89 -1.64
C THR A 189 12.65 7.93 -2.62
N GLY A 190 13.47 6.86 -2.67
CA GLY A 190 14.65 6.75 -3.54
C GLY A 190 15.92 7.42 -3.03
N ILE A 191 15.90 8.10 -1.88
CA ILE A 191 17.12 8.72 -1.33
C ILE A 191 18.02 7.64 -0.74
N GLY A 192 19.31 7.70 -1.10
CA GLY A 192 20.33 6.76 -0.61
C GLY A 192 20.34 5.39 -1.31
N ASN A 193 19.56 5.21 -2.38
CA ASN A 193 19.58 4.02 -3.22
C ASN A 193 19.39 4.37 -4.71
N ASP A 194 19.49 3.38 -5.58
CA ASP A 194 19.44 3.52 -7.04
C ASP A 194 18.08 3.22 -7.66
N LEU A 195 16.99 3.25 -6.87
CA LEU A 195 15.64 2.87 -7.34
C LEU A 195 15.19 3.67 -8.57
N TYR A 196 15.56 4.94 -8.63
CA TYR A 196 15.15 5.88 -9.69
C TYR A 196 16.31 6.38 -10.56
N ASP A 197 17.46 5.71 -10.57
CA ASP A 197 18.61 6.15 -11.38
C ASP A 197 18.37 6.07 -12.89
N ASN A 198 17.37 5.30 -13.32
CA ASN A 198 17.01 5.11 -14.73
C ASN A 198 15.93 6.07 -15.23
N VAL A 199 15.47 7.06 -14.44
CA VAL A 199 14.55 8.09 -14.92
C VAL A 199 15.29 9.15 -15.74
N LYS A 200 14.59 9.80 -16.64
CA LYS A 200 15.13 10.91 -17.43
C LYS A 200 15.27 12.19 -16.59
N SER A 201 14.28 12.47 -15.76
CA SER A 201 14.33 13.56 -14.78
C SER A 201 13.47 13.22 -13.57
N LEU A 202 13.80 13.77 -12.38
CA LEU A 202 13.08 13.56 -11.13
C LEU A 202 12.80 14.89 -10.45
N SER A 203 11.52 15.11 -10.12
CA SER A 203 11.08 16.21 -9.26
C SER A 203 10.09 15.71 -8.21
N ARG A 204 9.79 16.54 -7.21
CA ARG A 204 8.98 16.14 -6.06
C ARG A 204 7.99 17.21 -5.65
N ILE A 205 6.79 16.80 -5.24
CA ILE A 205 5.85 17.62 -4.48
C ILE A 205 5.66 16.97 -3.12
N LEU A 206 5.82 17.76 -2.07
CA LEU A 206 5.76 17.29 -0.69
C LEU A 206 4.46 17.72 -0.02
N GLY A 207 3.92 16.82 0.80
CA GLY A 207 2.79 17.07 1.68
C GLY A 207 3.01 16.51 3.09
N PRO A 208 2.00 16.54 3.96
CA PRO A 208 2.12 16.04 5.33
C PRO A 208 2.60 14.58 5.37
N ALA A 209 3.42 14.26 6.37
CA ALA A 209 3.91 12.90 6.58
C ALA A 209 2.83 11.94 7.12
N THR A 210 1.83 12.47 7.81
CA THR A 210 0.67 11.76 8.37
C THR A 210 -0.60 12.55 8.05
N ASP A 211 -1.78 11.93 8.14
CA ASP A 211 -3.07 12.54 7.82
C ASP A 211 -3.09 13.28 6.48
N ALA A 212 -2.44 12.68 5.49
CA ALA A 212 -2.25 13.26 4.16
C ALA A 212 -3.56 13.69 3.48
N PHE A 213 -4.67 13.04 3.79
CA PHE A 213 -5.98 13.36 3.22
C PHE A 213 -6.52 14.73 3.71
N SER A 214 -6.05 15.24 4.85
CA SER A 214 -6.42 16.56 5.34
C SER A 214 -6.04 17.72 4.41
N MET A 215 -5.05 17.49 3.53
CA MET A 215 -4.56 18.44 2.53
C MET A 215 -4.72 17.91 1.09
N TYR A 216 -5.81 17.16 0.87
CA TYR A 216 -6.08 16.55 -0.42
C TYR A 216 -6.27 17.57 -1.54
N ASP A 217 -7.10 18.60 -1.29
CA ASP A 217 -7.45 19.60 -2.29
C ASP A 217 -6.22 20.45 -2.67
N GLU A 218 -5.41 20.84 -1.68
CA GLU A 218 -4.16 21.59 -1.88
C GLU A 218 -3.13 20.76 -2.67
N MET A 219 -3.04 19.45 -2.38
CA MET A 219 -2.15 18.57 -3.11
C MET A 219 -2.59 18.42 -4.57
N LEU A 220 -3.89 18.21 -4.83
CA LEU A 220 -4.41 18.11 -6.19
C LEU A 220 -4.19 19.40 -6.97
N GLU A 221 -4.44 20.56 -6.35
CA GLU A 221 -4.17 21.86 -6.95
C GLU A 221 -2.68 22.06 -7.26
N ALA A 222 -1.78 21.72 -6.33
CA ALA A 222 -0.34 21.80 -6.54
C ALA A 222 0.12 20.91 -7.71
N ILE A 223 -0.42 19.68 -7.82
CA ILE A 223 -0.11 18.80 -8.95
C ILE A 223 -0.56 19.43 -10.27
N VAL A 224 -1.81 19.88 -10.36
CA VAL A 224 -2.36 20.47 -11.57
C VAL A 224 -1.60 21.73 -11.99
N LYS A 225 -1.11 22.52 -11.04
CA LYS A 225 -0.35 23.75 -11.28
C LYS A 225 1.10 23.49 -11.73
N HIS A 226 1.76 22.48 -11.17
CA HIS A 226 3.21 22.29 -11.32
C HIS A 226 3.61 21.11 -12.22
N VAL A 227 2.69 20.21 -12.56
CA VAL A 227 3.00 18.98 -13.29
C VAL A 227 2.31 19.01 -14.66
N SER A 228 3.08 18.88 -15.74
CA SER A 228 2.54 18.69 -17.08
C SER A 228 2.07 17.24 -17.29
N LYS A 229 1.09 17.05 -18.18
CA LYS A 229 0.40 15.75 -18.38
C LYS A 229 1.24 14.68 -19.08
N ASP A 230 2.36 15.06 -19.65
CA ASP A 230 3.34 14.16 -20.28
C ASP A 230 4.26 13.47 -19.28
N LYS A 231 4.25 13.92 -18.01
CA LYS A 231 5.08 13.34 -16.93
C LYS A 231 4.37 12.17 -16.26
N LEU A 232 5.16 11.19 -15.84
CA LEU A 232 4.71 10.12 -14.96
C LEU A 232 4.68 10.62 -13.50
N ILE A 233 3.55 10.46 -12.84
CA ILE A 233 3.40 10.76 -11.42
C ILE A 233 3.49 9.45 -10.63
N LEU A 234 4.44 9.37 -9.69
CA LEU A 234 4.56 8.27 -8.75
C LEU A 234 4.06 8.73 -7.39
N LEU A 235 3.10 8.01 -6.82
CA LEU A 235 2.44 8.37 -5.57
C LEU A 235 2.93 7.47 -4.43
N SER A 236 3.57 8.06 -3.42
CA SER A 236 3.94 7.44 -2.15
C SER A 236 3.35 8.27 -1.00
N TYR A 237 2.00 8.34 -0.95
CA TYR A 237 1.27 9.32 -0.13
C TYR A 237 0.12 8.69 0.66
N GLY A 238 0.37 7.47 1.17
CA GLY A 238 -0.60 6.71 1.95
C GLY A 238 -1.94 6.49 1.22
N PRO A 239 -3.06 6.39 1.96
CA PRO A 239 -4.37 6.14 1.35
C PRO A 239 -4.85 7.27 0.43
N THR A 240 -4.30 8.47 0.60
CA THR A 240 -4.56 9.62 -0.28
C THR A 240 -4.09 9.35 -1.70
N ALA A 241 -3.01 8.58 -1.87
CA ALA A 241 -2.48 8.17 -3.18
C ALA A 241 -3.52 7.40 -4.01
N THR A 242 -4.29 6.52 -3.37
CA THR A 242 -5.36 5.74 -4.01
C THR A 242 -6.40 6.64 -4.69
N ILE A 243 -6.80 7.72 -4.02
CA ILE A 243 -7.80 8.67 -4.55
C ILE A 243 -7.17 9.60 -5.58
N LEU A 244 -5.96 10.11 -5.32
CA LEU A 244 -5.23 10.97 -6.25
C LEU A 244 -5.00 10.27 -7.59
N ALA A 245 -4.60 9.00 -7.61
CA ALA A 245 -4.40 8.25 -8.84
C ALA A 245 -5.64 8.21 -9.72
N TYR A 246 -6.80 8.01 -9.12
CA TYR A 246 -8.09 8.00 -9.81
C TYR A 246 -8.47 9.38 -10.35
N ASP A 247 -8.41 10.43 -9.53
CA ASP A 247 -8.79 11.77 -9.95
C ASP A 247 -7.82 12.35 -10.99
N LEU A 248 -6.53 12.06 -10.85
CA LEU A 248 -5.51 12.43 -11.84
C LEU A 248 -5.72 11.70 -13.17
N ALA A 249 -6.15 10.43 -13.15
CA ALA A 249 -6.54 9.71 -14.38
C ALA A 249 -7.71 10.39 -15.09
N LYS A 250 -8.73 10.84 -14.34
CA LYS A 250 -9.87 11.62 -14.89
C LYS A 250 -9.43 12.95 -15.50
N LEU A 251 -8.36 13.54 -14.97
CA LEU A 251 -7.76 14.76 -15.50
C LEU A 251 -6.79 14.50 -16.66
N GLY A 252 -6.54 13.23 -17.03
CA GLY A 252 -5.67 12.83 -18.14
C GLY A 252 -4.19 12.74 -17.78
N TYR A 253 -3.85 12.57 -16.52
CA TYR A 253 -2.48 12.24 -16.07
C TYR A 253 -2.25 10.74 -16.02
N TRP A 254 -0.99 10.34 -16.10
CA TRP A 254 -0.54 8.99 -15.78
C TRP A 254 0.02 8.99 -14.35
N ALA A 255 -0.73 8.42 -13.40
CA ALA A 255 -0.41 8.43 -11.98
C ALA A 255 -0.44 7.03 -11.40
N VAL A 256 0.67 6.57 -10.84
CA VAL A 256 0.84 5.22 -10.31
C VAL A 256 1.08 5.28 -8.81
N ASP A 257 0.16 4.74 -8.03
CA ASP A 257 0.37 4.51 -6.60
C ASP A 257 1.40 3.39 -6.42
N ILE A 258 2.57 3.73 -5.90
CA ILE A 258 3.69 2.81 -5.63
C ILE A 258 3.77 2.41 -4.15
N GLY A 259 3.02 3.08 -3.28
CA GLY A 259 2.99 2.83 -1.84
C GLY A 259 4.38 2.79 -1.21
N HIS A 260 4.70 1.71 -0.49
CA HIS A 260 5.94 1.50 0.26
C HIS A 260 7.08 0.86 -0.57
N LEU A 261 7.10 1.00 -1.88
CA LEU A 261 8.08 0.36 -2.75
C LEU A 261 9.53 0.64 -2.34
N ASP A 262 9.84 1.89 -1.99
CA ASP A 262 11.18 2.28 -1.58
C ASP A 262 11.64 1.59 -0.28
N ILE A 263 10.76 1.46 0.69
CA ILE A 263 11.06 0.75 1.95
C ILE A 263 11.26 -0.76 1.69
N GLU A 264 10.45 -1.37 0.83
CA GLU A 264 10.64 -2.75 0.39
C GLU A 264 11.99 -2.94 -0.34
N TYR A 265 12.37 -1.93 -1.14
CA TYR A 265 13.66 -1.94 -1.82
C TYR A 265 14.83 -1.83 -0.84
N GLU A 266 14.77 -0.95 0.14
CA GLU A 266 15.76 -0.88 1.22
C GLU A 266 15.90 -2.21 1.97
N TRP A 267 14.79 -2.86 2.31
CA TRP A 267 14.82 -4.18 2.94
C TRP A 267 15.42 -5.25 2.02
N PHE A 268 15.17 -5.18 0.72
CA PHE A 268 15.80 -6.07 -0.26
C PHE A 268 17.33 -5.88 -0.30
N LEU A 269 17.82 -4.63 -0.38
CA LEU A 269 19.24 -4.31 -0.38
C LEU A 269 19.93 -4.77 0.91
N GLN A 270 19.29 -4.58 2.05
CA GLN A 270 19.80 -4.98 3.36
C GLN A 270 19.65 -6.49 3.62
N LYS A 271 18.99 -7.24 2.74
CA LYS A 271 18.61 -8.65 2.95
C LYS A 271 17.88 -8.86 4.27
N ALA A 272 17.01 -7.91 4.62
CA ALA A 272 16.27 -7.91 5.88
C ALA A 272 15.37 -9.14 5.98
N THR A 273 15.29 -9.72 7.17
CA THR A 273 14.42 -10.86 7.46
C THR A 273 13.11 -10.45 8.12
N ASP A 274 13.03 -9.19 8.58
CA ASP A 274 11.83 -8.61 9.18
C ASP A 274 11.74 -7.11 8.84
N SER A 275 10.57 -6.48 9.14
CA SER A 275 10.34 -5.05 8.95
C SER A 275 11.20 -4.26 9.95
N VAL A 276 12.30 -3.68 9.48
CA VAL A 276 13.22 -2.86 10.26
C VAL A 276 13.07 -1.38 9.89
N ALA A 277 13.39 -0.48 10.83
CA ALA A 277 13.44 0.95 10.53
C ALA A 277 14.53 1.24 9.49
N VAL A 278 14.21 2.07 8.51
CA VAL A 278 15.15 2.53 7.49
C VAL A 278 15.67 3.91 7.89
N LYS A 279 16.98 4.03 8.02
CA LYS A 279 17.61 5.29 8.45
C LYS A 279 17.24 6.44 7.53
N GLY A 280 16.73 7.52 8.12
CA GLY A 280 16.39 8.74 7.40
C GLY A 280 15.09 8.70 6.60
N LYS A 281 14.31 7.61 6.68
CA LYS A 281 13.02 7.45 5.99
C LYS A 281 11.93 7.02 6.97
N PHE A 282 10.74 7.53 6.80
CA PHE A 282 9.58 7.11 7.58
C PHE A 282 9.22 5.66 7.23
N THR A 283 9.21 4.80 8.25
CA THR A 283 8.87 3.37 8.11
C THR A 283 7.67 3.06 8.99
N ASN A 284 6.48 3.01 8.41
CA ASN A 284 5.24 2.86 9.16
C ASN A 284 5.16 1.54 9.96
N GLU A 285 5.71 0.45 9.45
CA GLU A 285 5.69 -0.88 10.07
C GLU A 285 6.62 -1.02 11.28
N ASN A 286 7.43 0.01 11.58
CA ASN A 286 8.38 -0.03 12.68
C ASN A 286 8.37 1.29 13.45
N LYS A 287 7.99 1.26 14.72
CA LYS A 287 7.88 2.47 15.56
C LYS A 287 9.19 3.28 15.66
N GLN A 288 10.35 2.64 15.56
CA GLN A 288 11.63 3.35 15.55
C GLN A 288 11.83 4.14 14.25
N GLY A 289 11.16 3.74 13.15
CA GLY A 289 11.16 4.43 11.88
C GLY A 289 10.23 5.65 11.80
N HIS A 290 9.46 5.96 12.85
CA HIS A 290 8.63 7.16 12.91
C HIS A 290 9.45 8.43 13.21
N PHE A 291 10.65 8.29 13.79
CA PHE A 291 11.53 9.41 14.08
C PHE A 291 12.49 9.63 12.91
N VAL A 292 12.25 10.69 12.16
CA VAL A 292 13.03 11.06 10.99
C VAL A 292 13.48 12.51 11.15
N GLU A 293 14.82 12.72 11.18
CA GLU A 293 15.45 14.02 11.24
C GLU A 293 15.22 14.83 9.95
N ASP A 294 15.53 16.12 9.95
CA ASP A 294 15.44 16.94 8.76
C ASP A 294 16.38 16.46 7.65
N CYS A 295 15.95 16.61 6.40
CA CYS A 295 16.74 16.21 5.26
C CYS A 295 17.78 17.28 4.93
N ILE A 296 19.06 16.87 4.85
CA ILE A 296 20.17 17.72 4.44
C ILE A 296 20.75 17.34 3.07
N ASP A 297 20.19 16.32 2.42
CA ASP A 297 20.62 15.86 1.09
C ASP A 297 20.29 16.93 0.04
N GLN A 298 21.30 17.51 -0.57
CA GLN A 298 21.15 18.63 -1.51
C GLN A 298 20.49 18.18 -2.83
N THR A 299 20.71 16.93 -3.25
CA THR A 299 20.07 16.37 -4.43
C THR A 299 18.56 16.26 -4.20
N TYR A 300 18.15 15.71 -3.06
CA TYR A 300 16.74 15.66 -2.69
C TYR A 300 16.11 17.06 -2.61
N LEU A 301 16.76 17.98 -1.91
CA LEU A 301 16.25 19.34 -1.74
C LEU A 301 16.09 20.07 -3.06
N SER A 302 17.01 19.87 -4.01
CA SER A 302 16.95 20.49 -5.35
C SER A 302 15.83 19.92 -6.24
N GLN A 303 15.34 18.71 -5.95
CA GLN A 303 14.24 18.06 -6.68
C GLN A 303 12.85 18.58 -6.23
N ILE A 304 12.75 19.25 -5.08
CA ILE A 304 11.48 19.72 -4.53
C ILE A 304 11.01 20.95 -5.32
N ILE A 305 9.92 20.80 -6.08
CA ILE A 305 9.31 21.89 -6.85
C ILE A 305 8.15 22.57 -6.11
N CYS A 306 7.56 21.89 -5.11
CA CYS A 306 6.50 22.41 -4.26
C CYS A 306 6.48 21.65 -2.93
N ASP A 307 6.20 22.36 -1.84
CA ASP A 307 5.99 21.79 -0.51
C ASP A 307 4.76 22.47 0.10
N ILE A 308 3.60 21.80 -0.01
CA ILE A 308 2.32 22.36 0.43
C ILE A 308 2.23 22.56 1.95
N THR A 309 3.14 21.95 2.73
CA THR A 309 3.15 22.11 4.18
C THR A 309 3.71 23.47 4.61
N LYS A 310 4.48 24.15 3.73
CA LYS A 310 5.09 25.45 4.00
C LYS A 310 4.19 26.64 3.65
N ASP A 311 3.18 26.43 2.79
CA ASP A 311 2.29 27.50 2.35
C ASP A 311 1.20 27.83 3.39
N ILE A 312 1.02 26.99 4.43
CA ILE A 312 0.07 27.22 5.53
C ILE A 312 0.64 28.20 6.60
N ALA A 313 1.94 28.45 6.60
CA ALA A 313 2.61 29.32 7.60
C ALA A 313 2.61 30.81 7.21
N LYS A 314 1.85 31.22 6.20
CA LYS A 314 1.60 32.62 5.81
C LYS A 314 0.12 32.96 5.99
#